data_c98894cff4dc9e18867d950dd25ad57a
#
_entry.id   c98894cff4dc9e18867d950dd25ad57a
#
_cell.length_a   1.000
_cell.length_b   1.000
_cell.length_c   1.000
_cell.angle_alpha   90.00
_cell.angle_beta   90.00
_cell.angle_gamma   90.00
#
_symmetry.space_group_name_H-M   'P 1'
#
loop_
_entity.id
_entity.type
_entity.pdbx_description
1 polymer ?
#
loop_
_entity_poly.entity_id
_entity_poly.type
_entity_poly.pdbx_seq_one_letter_code
_entity_poly.pdbx_strand_id
1 'polypeptide(L)'
;MNKRQTIKVFLISALVLPSLFGQEVSYPPPTTLVTIPTAGTLVRGSFALEMRVQKGGGMSTALQVGITDRFQFGSSFGASNLIGDDSLRWYPRPEVNLKYRLIDETTSMPGVSLGINTQGFGGYNDADSLRRYDTKAYGVYAAASKNWQTPIGNTGLHMGMSYNFLEVADGDEDPNIFFGMDFEFNPELSVLLEWNAALNENNMQSKNLAINKGGYLNAALRWTFVDHLHIELDFNNLLFDNDKVDYFNRELKITYIEYF
;
A
#
# COMPACT_ATOMS: atom_id res chain seq x y z
N MET A 1 -25.06 17.17 -34.30
CA MET A 1 -23.72 17.81 -34.35
C MET A 1 -22.87 17.30 -33.19
N ASN A 2 -21.83 16.56 -33.53
CA ASN A 2 -21.08 15.65 -32.66
C ASN A 2 -20.15 16.38 -31.68
N LYS A 3 -20.36 16.16 -30.38
CA LYS A 3 -19.42 16.56 -29.27
C LYS A 3 -18.66 15.35 -28.72
N ARG A 4 -17.92 14.62 -29.54
CA ARG A 4 -17.15 13.46 -29.11
C ARG A 4 -15.73 13.37 -29.71
N GLN A 5 -14.97 14.45 -29.77
CA GLN A 5 -13.61 14.36 -30.34
C GLN A 5 -12.57 15.30 -29.71
N THR A 6 -12.60 15.59 -28.42
CA THR A 6 -11.57 16.49 -27.84
C THR A 6 -10.81 15.95 -26.62
N ILE A 7 -10.87 14.65 -26.33
CA ILE A 7 -10.18 14.08 -25.14
C ILE A 7 -9.01 13.15 -25.48
N LYS A 8 -8.63 13.00 -26.75
CA LYS A 8 -7.58 12.03 -27.14
C LYS A 8 -6.17 12.57 -27.34
N VAL A 9 -5.87 13.82 -27.06
CA VAL A 9 -4.54 14.41 -27.41
C VAL A 9 -3.66 14.75 -26.20
N PHE A 10 -4.09 14.56 -24.96
CA PHE A 10 -3.30 15.01 -23.79
C PHE A 10 -2.48 13.92 -23.08
N LEU A 11 -2.43 12.69 -23.60
CA LEU A 11 -1.83 11.55 -22.89
C LEU A 11 -0.52 11.02 -23.48
N ILE A 12 0.08 11.66 -24.48
CA ILE A 12 1.30 11.16 -25.16
C ILE A 12 2.52 12.05 -24.98
N SER A 13 2.44 13.23 -24.39
CA SER A 13 3.59 14.13 -24.23
C SER A 13 4.33 14.04 -22.90
N ALA A 14 3.97 13.10 -22.01
CA ALA A 14 4.61 12.93 -20.69
C ALA A 14 5.75 11.89 -20.67
N LEU A 15 6.16 11.34 -21.81
CA LEU A 15 7.12 10.20 -21.87
C LEU A 15 8.52 10.58 -22.37
N VAL A 16 8.88 11.86 -22.36
CA VAL A 16 10.27 12.30 -22.57
C VAL A 16 10.76 12.91 -21.26
N LEU A 17 11.12 12.04 -20.30
CA LEU A 17 11.86 12.46 -19.12
C LEU A 17 13.35 12.55 -19.47
N PRO A 18 13.99 13.70 -19.27
CA PRO A 18 15.42 13.82 -19.42
C PRO A 18 16.12 13.00 -18.33
N SER A 19 17.11 12.22 -18.74
CA SER A 19 18.08 11.59 -17.86
C SER A 19 18.85 12.67 -17.11
N LEU A 20 18.47 13.02 -15.89
CA LEU A 20 19.13 14.02 -15.08
C LEU A 20 19.53 13.44 -13.73
N PHE A 21 20.85 13.34 -13.58
CA PHE A 21 21.65 13.31 -12.35
C PHE A 21 21.26 12.30 -11.25
N GLY A 22 22.08 11.23 -11.17
CA GLY A 22 22.14 10.40 -9.98
C GLY A 22 22.64 11.21 -8.79
N GLN A 23 21.74 11.60 -7.89
CA GLN A 23 22.08 11.93 -6.52
C GLN A 23 21.66 10.77 -5.63
N GLU A 24 22.50 10.46 -4.66
CA GLU A 24 22.17 9.50 -3.62
C GLU A 24 20.85 9.94 -2.96
N VAL A 25 19.86 9.09 -3.05
CA VAL A 25 18.59 9.32 -2.35
C VAL A 25 18.90 9.29 -0.86
N SER A 26 18.87 10.42 -0.21
CA SER A 26 19.18 10.61 1.21
C SER A 26 18.14 9.96 2.13
N TYR A 27 17.14 9.30 1.58
CA TYR A 27 16.04 8.67 2.32
C TYR A 27 15.81 7.27 1.80
N PRO A 28 15.63 6.25 2.66
CA PRO A 28 15.23 4.94 2.19
C PRO A 28 13.86 5.09 1.50
N PRO A 29 13.71 4.53 0.28
CA PRO A 29 12.42 4.58 -0.42
C PRO A 29 11.34 3.95 0.45
N PRO A 30 10.09 4.44 0.39
CA PRO A 30 9.01 3.92 1.22
C PRO A 30 8.86 2.41 1.03
N THR A 31 8.71 1.67 2.12
CA THR A 31 8.49 0.22 2.07
C THR A 31 7.08 -0.14 1.60
N THR A 32 6.13 0.75 1.86
CA THR A 32 4.74 0.71 1.39
C THR A 32 4.30 2.13 1.05
N LEU A 33 3.40 2.28 0.09
CA LEU A 33 2.64 3.52 -0.08
C LEU A 33 1.51 3.59 0.96
N VAL A 34 0.29 3.77 0.55
CA VAL A 34 -0.85 3.73 1.48
C VAL A 34 -1.05 2.29 1.96
N THR A 35 -1.28 1.37 1.02
CA THR A 35 -1.47 -0.06 1.27
C THR A 35 -0.56 -0.92 0.40
N ILE A 36 -0.27 -0.53 -0.86
CA ILE A 36 0.51 -1.34 -1.79
C ILE A 36 1.98 -1.43 -1.39
N PRO A 37 2.60 -2.62 -1.53
CA PRO A 37 4.02 -2.78 -1.31
C PRO A 37 4.84 -2.14 -2.43
N THR A 38 6.01 -1.62 -2.08
CA THR A 38 7.02 -1.09 -3.01
C THR A 38 8.25 -2.01 -3.05
N ALA A 39 9.24 -1.68 -3.88
CA ALA A 39 10.53 -2.37 -3.85
C ALA A 39 11.46 -1.89 -2.72
N GLY A 40 11.09 -0.83 -1.98
CA GLY A 40 11.86 -0.34 -0.85
C GLY A 40 11.92 -1.34 0.30
N THR A 41 13.06 -1.40 0.98
CA THR A 41 13.31 -2.21 2.18
C THR A 41 13.90 -1.34 3.28
N LEU A 42 13.66 -1.71 4.53
CA LEU A 42 14.37 -1.12 5.66
C LEU A 42 15.87 -1.40 5.53
N VAL A 43 16.70 -0.44 5.91
CA VAL A 43 18.15 -0.64 5.98
C VAL A 43 18.53 -1.60 7.10
N ARG A 44 19.65 -2.24 6.94
CA ARG A 44 20.20 -3.15 7.97
C ARG A 44 20.35 -2.43 9.31
N GLY A 45 19.89 -3.09 10.40
CA GLY A 45 20.00 -2.55 11.75
C GLY A 45 18.99 -1.44 12.06
N SER A 46 17.92 -1.34 11.28
CA SER A 46 16.80 -0.46 11.58
C SER A 46 15.52 -1.25 11.87
N PHE A 47 14.62 -0.64 12.60
CA PHE A 47 13.26 -1.14 12.76
C PHE A 47 12.23 -0.04 12.47
N ALA A 48 11.05 -0.46 12.07
CA ALA A 48 9.89 0.41 11.90
C ALA A 48 8.75 -0.12 12.77
N LEU A 49 8.19 0.76 13.58
CA LEU A 49 6.95 0.51 14.32
C LEU A 49 5.83 1.31 13.63
N GLU A 50 4.87 0.62 13.07
CA GLU A 50 3.70 1.22 12.44
C GLU A 50 2.46 1.01 13.31
N MET A 51 1.67 2.03 13.48
CA MET A 51 0.34 1.99 14.07
C MET A 51 -0.65 2.59 13.08
N ARG A 52 -1.72 1.87 12.80
CA ARG A 52 -2.80 2.29 11.91
C ARG A 52 -4.12 2.27 12.64
N VAL A 53 -4.79 3.42 12.69
CA VAL A 53 -6.17 3.55 13.18
C VAL A 53 -7.08 3.51 11.96
N GLN A 54 -7.95 2.52 11.92
CA GLN A 54 -8.77 2.18 10.76
C GLN A 54 -10.24 2.54 10.99
N LYS A 55 -11.03 2.43 9.92
CA LYS A 55 -12.48 2.59 9.99
C LYS A 55 -13.12 1.72 11.09
N GLY A 56 -14.24 2.16 11.64
CA GLY A 56 -14.95 1.41 12.68
C GLY A 56 -14.20 1.27 14.00
N GLY A 57 -13.22 2.16 14.26
CA GLY A 57 -12.43 2.11 15.49
C GLY A 57 -11.47 0.91 15.57
N GLY A 58 -11.16 0.28 14.44
CA GLY A 58 -10.13 -0.75 14.37
C GLY A 58 -8.73 -0.17 14.53
N MET A 59 -7.80 -0.97 15.02
CA MET A 59 -6.40 -0.61 15.12
C MET A 59 -5.51 -1.82 14.82
N SER A 60 -4.44 -1.58 14.05
CA SER A 60 -3.38 -2.56 13.84
C SER A 60 -2.02 -1.95 14.13
N THR A 61 -1.12 -2.79 14.60
CA THR A 61 0.27 -2.42 14.86
C THR A 61 1.18 -3.42 14.16
N ALA A 62 2.23 -2.94 13.51
CA ALA A 62 3.24 -3.74 12.85
C ALA A 62 4.63 -3.36 13.34
N LEU A 63 5.47 -4.35 13.56
CA LEU A 63 6.89 -4.19 13.79
C LEU A 63 7.63 -4.83 12.63
N GLN A 64 8.52 -4.07 12.00
CA GLN A 64 9.35 -4.53 10.89
C GLN A 64 10.81 -4.26 11.22
N VAL A 65 11.70 -5.15 10.82
CA VAL A 65 13.15 -5.06 11.10
C VAL A 65 13.93 -5.31 9.80
N GLY A 66 14.87 -4.43 9.51
CA GLY A 66 15.87 -4.60 8.45
C GLY A 66 17.00 -5.52 8.91
N ILE A 67 16.95 -6.79 8.51
CA ILE A 67 17.95 -7.78 8.84
C ILE A 67 19.23 -7.58 8.02
N THR A 68 19.04 -7.29 6.73
CA THR A 68 20.10 -6.89 5.81
C THR A 68 19.58 -5.73 4.96
N ASP A 69 20.42 -5.09 4.16
CA ASP A 69 19.99 -4.02 3.27
C ASP A 69 18.98 -4.49 2.20
N ARG A 70 18.81 -5.80 2.05
CA ARG A 70 17.91 -6.42 1.06
C ARG A 70 16.80 -7.25 1.68
N PHE A 71 16.88 -7.57 2.96
CA PHE A 71 15.91 -8.45 3.62
C PHE A 71 15.33 -7.81 4.86
N GLN A 72 14.02 -7.68 4.88
CA GLN A 72 13.26 -7.29 6.06
C GLN A 72 12.26 -8.36 6.46
N PHE A 73 12.04 -8.43 7.76
CA PHE A 73 11.03 -9.27 8.40
C PHE A 73 10.14 -8.40 9.27
N GLY A 74 8.86 -8.71 9.33
CA GLY A 74 7.92 -8.02 10.20
C GLY A 74 6.78 -8.91 10.63
N SER A 75 6.11 -8.49 11.68
CA SER A 75 4.87 -9.08 12.15
C SER A 75 3.90 -7.98 12.55
N SER A 76 2.62 -8.24 12.36
CA SER A 76 1.54 -7.31 12.71
C SER A 76 0.44 -8.02 13.44
N PHE A 77 -0.31 -7.27 14.23
CA PHE A 77 -1.49 -7.73 14.95
C PHE A 77 -2.45 -6.56 15.18
N GLY A 78 -3.73 -6.86 15.35
CA GLY A 78 -4.71 -5.81 15.56
C GLY A 78 -6.06 -6.34 16.01
N ALA A 79 -7.00 -5.41 16.07
CA ALA A 79 -8.39 -5.69 16.43
C ALA A 79 -9.32 -4.69 15.73
N SER A 80 -10.54 -5.11 15.46
CA SER A 80 -11.65 -4.23 15.11
C SER A 80 -12.36 -3.75 16.36
N ASN A 81 -13.00 -2.57 16.26
CA ASN A 81 -13.81 -2.00 17.36
C ASN A 81 -13.01 -1.78 18.66
N LEU A 82 -11.74 -1.42 18.55
CA LEU A 82 -10.92 -1.09 19.73
C LEU A 82 -11.31 0.27 20.31
N ILE A 83 -11.77 1.18 19.45
CA ILE A 83 -12.27 2.51 19.80
C ILE A 83 -13.77 2.54 19.45
N GLY A 84 -14.63 2.80 20.44
CA GLY A 84 -16.08 2.84 20.27
C GLY A 84 -16.81 1.93 21.25
N ASP A 85 -18.13 1.80 21.04
CA ASP A 85 -19.02 1.06 21.94
C ASP A 85 -19.32 -0.37 21.49
N ASP A 86 -18.83 -0.77 20.30
CA ASP A 86 -19.02 -2.11 19.78
C ASP A 86 -18.10 -3.13 20.45
N SER A 87 -18.45 -4.41 20.35
CA SER A 87 -17.65 -5.48 20.94
C SER A 87 -16.30 -5.62 20.25
N LEU A 88 -15.23 -5.61 21.03
CA LEU A 88 -13.86 -5.82 20.58
C LEU A 88 -13.71 -7.17 19.86
N ARG A 89 -13.11 -7.19 18.68
CA ARG A 89 -12.81 -8.39 17.91
C ARG A 89 -11.33 -8.40 17.52
N TRP A 90 -10.57 -9.31 18.15
CA TRP A 90 -9.18 -9.52 17.79
C TRP A 90 -9.04 -10.15 16.41
N TYR A 91 -7.98 -9.83 15.70
CA TYR A 91 -7.60 -10.55 14.49
C TYR A 91 -7.27 -12.01 14.83
N PRO A 92 -7.51 -12.95 13.91
CA PRO A 92 -7.41 -14.38 14.21
C PRO A 92 -6.01 -14.85 14.56
N ARG A 93 -4.99 -14.14 14.08
CA ARG A 93 -3.59 -14.51 14.25
C ARG A 93 -2.68 -13.30 14.08
N PRO A 94 -1.43 -13.33 14.58
CA PRO A 94 -0.39 -12.43 14.13
C PRO A 94 -0.11 -12.67 12.63
N GLU A 95 -0.02 -11.58 11.87
CA GLU A 95 0.29 -11.62 10.46
C GLU A 95 1.78 -11.38 10.22
N VAL A 96 2.27 -11.80 9.05
CA VAL A 96 3.70 -11.80 8.71
C VAL A 96 3.95 -10.93 7.49
N ASN A 97 5.03 -10.16 7.54
CA ASN A 97 5.56 -9.42 6.41
C ASN A 97 7.02 -9.83 6.18
N LEU A 98 7.29 -10.36 5.00
CA LEU A 98 8.64 -10.69 4.53
C LEU A 98 8.87 -9.96 3.22
N LYS A 99 10.03 -9.35 3.06
CA LYS A 99 10.42 -8.74 1.80
C LYS A 99 11.91 -8.95 1.53
N TYR A 100 12.19 -9.33 0.29
CA TYR A 100 13.55 -9.46 -0.20
C TYR A 100 13.73 -8.66 -1.49
N ARG A 101 14.65 -7.71 -1.49
CA ARG A 101 15.01 -6.92 -2.67
C ARG A 101 15.97 -7.71 -3.54
N LEU A 102 15.51 -8.14 -4.72
CA LEU A 102 16.27 -8.90 -5.69
C LEU A 102 17.23 -8.03 -6.47
N ILE A 103 16.74 -6.86 -6.93
CA ILE A 103 17.46 -5.92 -7.78
C ILE A 103 17.44 -4.57 -7.09
N ASP A 104 18.64 -3.98 -6.92
CA ASP A 104 18.77 -2.62 -6.43
C ASP A 104 18.41 -1.64 -7.53
N GLU A 105 17.76 -0.55 -7.15
CA GLU A 105 17.50 0.54 -8.07
C GLU A 105 18.81 1.20 -8.50
N THR A 106 18.91 1.47 -9.79
CA THR A 106 20.02 2.23 -10.38
C THR A 106 19.45 3.36 -11.24
N THR A 107 20.28 4.20 -11.81
CA THR A 107 19.83 5.27 -12.70
C THR A 107 18.98 4.77 -13.87
N SER A 108 19.27 3.59 -14.40
CA SER A 108 18.58 3.03 -15.57
C SER A 108 17.60 1.89 -15.25
N MET A 109 17.77 1.21 -14.13
CA MET A 109 16.98 0.03 -13.76
C MET A 109 16.11 0.31 -12.54
N PRO A 110 14.85 -0.15 -12.53
CA PRO A 110 14.01 -0.11 -11.31
C PRO A 110 14.56 -1.08 -10.27
N GLY A 111 14.32 -0.77 -9.01
CA GLY A 111 14.43 -1.74 -7.93
C GLY A 111 13.33 -2.78 -8.04
N VAL A 112 13.63 -4.04 -7.72
CA VAL A 112 12.65 -5.13 -7.73
C VAL A 112 12.70 -5.92 -6.44
N SER A 113 11.56 -6.16 -5.83
CA SER A 113 11.43 -6.97 -4.62
C SER A 113 10.38 -8.08 -4.78
N LEU A 114 10.60 -9.15 -4.04
CA LEU A 114 9.60 -10.18 -3.77
C LEU A 114 9.25 -10.14 -2.29
N GLY A 115 8.02 -10.47 -1.95
CA GLY A 115 7.61 -10.51 -0.56
C GLY A 115 6.38 -11.36 -0.29
N ILE A 116 6.09 -11.49 0.99
CA ILE A 116 4.88 -12.09 1.52
C ILE A 116 4.31 -11.09 2.52
N ASN A 117 3.05 -10.74 2.36
CA ASN A 117 2.32 -9.93 3.33
C ASN A 117 0.95 -10.57 3.56
N THR A 118 0.75 -11.07 4.76
CA THR A 118 -0.50 -11.75 5.14
C THR A 118 -1.48 -10.85 5.87
N GLN A 119 -1.09 -9.59 6.15
CA GLN A 119 -1.97 -8.60 6.77
C GLN A 119 -2.85 -7.94 5.70
N GLY A 120 -4.16 -8.11 5.83
CA GLY A 120 -5.15 -7.33 5.11
C GLY A 120 -5.54 -6.04 5.83
N PHE A 121 -6.50 -5.30 5.31
CA PHE A 121 -6.92 -4.01 5.82
C PHE A 121 -8.40 -4.02 6.21
N GLY A 122 -8.73 -3.24 7.25
CA GLY A 122 -10.07 -3.20 7.80
C GLY A 122 -10.35 -4.34 8.78
N GLY A 123 -11.63 -4.64 9.01
CA GLY A 123 -12.05 -5.72 9.90
C GLY A 123 -11.80 -7.10 9.30
N TYR A 124 -11.58 -8.08 10.18
CA TYR A 124 -11.54 -9.48 9.75
C TYR A 124 -12.93 -10.11 9.87
N ASN A 125 -13.37 -10.79 8.82
CA ASN A 125 -14.65 -11.50 8.77
C ASN A 125 -14.45 -13.00 8.97
N ASP A 126 -14.95 -13.52 10.09
CA ASP A 126 -14.81 -14.93 10.51
C ASP A 126 -15.81 -15.88 9.84
N ALA A 127 -16.77 -15.38 9.05
CA ALA A 127 -17.74 -16.25 8.39
C ALA A 127 -17.03 -17.29 7.51
N ASP A 128 -17.46 -18.55 7.58
CA ASP A 128 -16.82 -19.66 6.87
C ASP A 128 -16.70 -19.46 5.38
N SER A 129 -17.61 -18.69 4.79
CA SER A 129 -17.59 -18.34 3.35
C SER A 129 -16.71 -17.15 3.00
N LEU A 130 -16.11 -16.51 3.99
CA LEU A 130 -15.30 -15.30 3.78
C LEU A 130 -13.87 -15.47 4.31
N ARG A 131 -13.70 -15.62 5.62
CA ARG A 131 -12.40 -15.79 6.30
C ARG A 131 -11.32 -14.85 5.77
N ARG A 132 -11.65 -13.56 5.69
CA ARG A 132 -10.79 -12.54 5.09
C ARG A 132 -10.95 -11.19 5.75
N TYR A 133 -9.99 -10.32 5.53
CA TYR A 133 -10.12 -8.89 5.83
C TYR A 133 -11.10 -8.21 4.86
N ASP A 134 -11.57 -7.01 5.22
CA ASP A 134 -12.41 -6.19 4.34
C ASP A 134 -11.73 -5.95 2.99
N THR A 135 -10.44 -5.62 3.00
CA THR A 135 -9.55 -5.63 1.84
C THR A 135 -8.52 -6.72 2.03
N LYS A 136 -8.44 -7.66 1.10
CA LYS A 136 -7.54 -8.81 1.18
C LYS A 136 -6.07 -8.40 1.32
N ALA A 137 -5.33 -9.23 2.04
CA ALA A 137 -3.88 -9.16 2.07
C ALA A 137 -3.28 -9.39 0.66
N TYR A 138 -2.08 -8.89 0.43
CA TYR A 138 -1.39 -9.11 -0.85
C TYR A 138 -0.93 -10.57 -1.03
N GLY A 139 -0.75 -11.32 0.06
CA GLY A 139 -0.19 -12.67 0.00
C GLY A 139 1.27 -12.64 -0.48
N VAL A 140 1.62 -13.48 -1.46
CA VAL A 140 2.91 -13.35 -2.17
C VAL A 140 2.82 -12.25 -3.21
N TYR A 141 3.88 -11.46 -3.35
CA TYR A 141 3.89 -10.36 -4.31
C TYR A 141 5.27 -10.13 -4.92
N ALA A 142 5.27 -9.51 -6.09
CA ALA A 142 6.42 -8.89 -6.70
C ALA A 142 6.13 -7.40 -6.90
N ALA A 143 7.09 -6.55 -6.57
CA ALA A 143 6.98 -5.10 -6.74
C ALA A 143 8.22 -4.53 -7.41
N ALA A 144 8.01 -3.57 -8.30
CA ALA A 144 9.06 -2.78 -8.93
C ALA A 144 8.86 -1.31 -8.59
N SER A 145 9.95 -0.59 -8.32
CA SER A 145 9.93 0.82 -7.96
C SER A 145 11.02 1.57 -8.68
N LYS A 146 10.70 2.77 -9.13
CA LYS A 146 11.64 3.67 -9.77
C LYS A 146 11.43 5.09 -9.28
N ASN A 147 12.53 5.71 -8.82
CA ASN A 147 12.50 7.06 -8.27
C ASN A 147 13.28 8.03 -9.17
N TRP A 148 12.80 9.25 -9.26
CA TRP A 148 13.43 10.34 -9.98
C TRP A 148 13.44 11.59 -9.14
N GLN A 149 14.55 12.29 -9.18
CA GLN A 149 14.63 13.64 -8.66
C GLN A 149 14.26 14.64 -9.76
N THR A 150 13.32 15.52 -9.44
CA THR A 150 12.86 16.58 -10.33
C THR A 150 13.15 17.94 -9.70
N PRO A 151 13.17 19.05 -10.48
CA PRO A 151 13.38 20.39 -9.92
C PRO A 151 12.33 20.84 -8.91
N ILE A 152 11.18 20.17 -8.86
CA ILE A 152 10.03 20.51 -7.98
C ILE A 152 9.82 19.49 -6.87
N GLY A 153 10.65 18.45 -6.76
CA GLY A 153 10.55 17.41 -5.74
C GLY A 153 10.96 16.04 -6.25
N ASN A 154 10.91 15.05 -5.40
CA ASN A 154 11.18 13.66 -5.75
C ASN A 154 9.88 12.96 -6.14
N THR A 155 9.95 12.08 -7.12
CA THR A 155 8.80 11.30 -7.60
C THR A 155 9.17 9.84 -7.66
N GLY A 156 8.36 8.98 -7.03
CA GLY A 156 8.44 7.53 -7.14
C GLY A 156 7.28 6.98 -7.98
N LEU A 157 7.56 5.97 -8.79
CA LEU A 157 6.56 5.14 -9.46
C LEU A 157 6.73 3.70 -9.03
N HIS A 158 5.62 3.06 -8.71
CA HIS A 158 5.58 1.72 -8.17
C HIS A 158 4.53 0.89 -8.91
N MET A 159 4.86 -0.37 -9.17
CA MET A 159 3.93 -1.32 -9.75
C MET A 159 4.20 -2.71 -9.23
N GLY A 160 3.20 -3.56 -9.29
CA GLY A 160 3.40 -4.95 -8.90
C GLY A 160 2.21 -5.83 -9.17
N MET A 161 2.42 -7.08 -8.82
CA MET A 161 1.40 -8.12 -8.85
C MET A 161 1.44 -8.93 -7.57
N SER A 162 0.31 -9.51 -7.21
CA SER A 162 0.18 -10.31 -6.00
C SER A 162 -0.76 -11.49 -6.20
N TYR A 163 -0.61 -12.48 -5.34
CA TYR A 163 -1.48 -13.64 -5.26
C TYR A 163 -1.73 -14.00 -3.79
N ASN A 164 -2.98 -13.92 -3.37
CA ASN A 164 -3.37 -14.27 -2.02
C ASN A 164 -3.89 -15.71 -1.97
N PHE A 165 -3.16 -16.58 -1.31
CA PHE A 165 -3.49 -17.99 -1.14
C PHE A 165 -4.14 -18.31 0.22
N LEU A 166 -4.30 -17.31 1.10
CA LEU A 166 -4.81 -17.49 2.46
C LEU A 166 -6.30 -17.12 2.57
N GLU A 167 -6.73 -16.13 1.81
CA GLU A 167 -8.08 -15.57 1.88
C GLU A 167 -8.89 -15.96 0.64
N VAL A 168 -8.99 -17.27 0.41
CA VAL A 168 -9.64 -17.87 -0.78
C VAL A 168 -11.01 -18.47 -0.47
N ALA A 169 -11.47 -18.41 0.77
CA ALA A 169 -12.74 -18.99 1.18
C ALA A 169 -13.96 -18.33 0.51
N ASP A 170 -13.81 -17.10 0.03
CA ASP A 170 -14.85 -16.39 -0.74
C ASP A 170 -14.96 -16.87 -2.19
N GLY A 171 -14.07 -17.75 -2.63
CA GLY A 171 -14.06 -18.35 -3.97
C GLY A 171 -13.39 -17.48 -5.03
N ASP A 172 -12.73 -16.40 -4.65
CA ASP A 172 -12.00 -15.52 -5.55
C ASP A 172 -10.49 -15.66 -5.33
N GLU A 173 -9.82 -16.35 -6.26
CA GLU A 173 -8.39 -16.68 -6.20
C GLU A 173 -7.58 -16.00 -7.31
N ASP A 174 -8.12 -14.98 -7.96
CA ASP A 174 -7.46 -14.34 -9.08
C ASP A 174 -6.16 -13.63 -8.65
N PRO A 175 -5.13 -13.63 -9.51
CA PRO A 175 -3.98 -12.75 -9.32
C PRO A 175 -4.39 -11.29 -9.38
N ASN A 176 -3.75 -10.46 -8.58
CA ASN A 176 -4.05 -9.04 -8.51
C ASN A 176 -2.88 -8.20 -9.02
N ILE A 177 -3.18 -6.98 -9.49
CA ILE A 177 -2.19 -6.00 -9.93
C ILE A 177 -2.42 -4.66 -9.23
N PHE A 178 -1.35 -3.92 -9.03
CA PHE A 178 -1.40 -2.62 -8.39
C PHE A 178 -0.37 -1.65 -8.97
N PHE A 179 -0.70 -0.37 -8.87
CA PHE A 179 0.14 0.76 -9.27
C PHE A 179 0.11 1.83 -8.20
N GLY A 180 1.18 2.61 -8.11
CA GLY A 180 1.21 3.74 -7.24
C GLY A 180 2.29 4.75 -7.62
N MET A 181 2.14 5.94 -7.09
CA MET A 181 3.11 7.01 -7.18
C MET A 181 3.18 7.77 -5.87
N ASP A 182 4.35 8.25 -5.56
CA ASP A 182 4.54 9.25 -4.53
C ASP A 182 5.21 10.48 -5.11
N PHE A 183 4.89 11.61 -4.52
CA PHE A 183 5.51 12.87 -4.83
C PHE A 183 5.89 13.58 -3.54
N GLU A 184 7.17 13.77 -3.35
CA GLU A 184 7.74 14.47 -2.21
C GLU A 184 8.04 15.91 -2.61
N PHE A 185 7.23 16.84 -2.11
CA PHE A 185 7.40 18.28 -2.35
C PHE A 185 8.64 18.84 -1.67
N ASN A 186 8.88 18.36 -0.47
CA ASN A 186 10.02 18.66 0.37
C ASN A 186 10.22 17.49 1.35
N PRO A 187 11.32 17.45 2.13
CA PRO A 187 11.59 16.36 3.06
C PRO A 187 10.48 16.09 4.09
N GLU A 188 9.62 17.08 4.33
CA GLU A 188 8.57 16.97 5.35
C GLU A 188 7.22 16.51 4.78
N LEU A 189 6.92 16.81 3.51
CA LEU A 189 5.58 16.61 2.95
C LEU A 189 5.60 15.82 1.64
N SER A 190 4.87 14.71 1.64
CA SER A 190 4.66 13.87 0.47
C SER A 190 3.18 13.62 0.24
N VAL A 191 2.81 13.47 -1.03
CA VAL A 191 1.50 12.99 -1.48
C VAL A 191 1.68 11.61 -2.09
N LEU A 192 0.83 10.69 -1.68
CA LEU A 192 0.82 9.31 -2.15
C LEU A 192 -0.47 9.06 -2.91
N LEU A 193 -0.40 8.34 -4.01
CA LEU A 193 -1.53 7.90 -4.79
C LEU A 193 -1.31 6.45 -5.20
N GLU A 194 -2.32 5.62 -5.02
CA GLU A 194 -2.24 4.21 -5.43
C GLU A 194 -3.56 3.71 -6.00
N TRP A 195 -3.46 2.77 -6.89
CA TRP A 195 -4.57 2.02 -7.43
C TRP A 195 -4.29 0.53 -7.33
N ASN A 196 -5.19 -0.16 -6.67
CA ASN A 196 -5.21 -1.62 -6.53
C ASN A 196 -6.39 -2.13 -7.36
N ALA A 197 -6.13 -2.90 -8.39
CA ALA A 197 -7.17 -3.41 -9.28
C ALA A 197 -8.15 -4.36 -8.56
N ALA A 198 -7.72 -4.95 -7.44
CA ALA A 198 -8.50 -5.86 -6.59
C ALA A 198 -9.24 -6.94 -7.41
N LEU A 199 -8.53 -7.52 -8.38
CA LEU A 199 -9.08 -8.57 -9.24
C LEU A 199 -9.49 -9.81 -8.46
N ASN A 200 -8.85 -10.05 -7.33
CA ASN A 200 -9.15 -11.11 -6.38
C ASN A 200 -10.29 -10.77 -5.39
N GLU A 201 -11.03 -9.68 -5.64
CA GLU A 201 -12.15 -9.22 -4.82
C GLU A 201 -13.39 -8.88 -5.65
N ASN A 202 -13.43 -9.29 -6.90
CA ASN A 202 -14.49 -8.95 -7.84
C ASN A 202 -15.48 -10.09 -8.09
N ASN A 203 -15.32 -11.24 -7.43
CA ASN A 203 -16.17 -12.39 -7.61
C ASN A 203 -17.56 -12.17 -7.00
N MET A 204 -18.60 -12.39 -7.81
CA MET A 204 -20.00 -12.15 -7.44
C MET A 204 -20.54 -13.12 -6.36
N GLN A 205 -19.82 -14.18 -5.97
CA GLN A 205 -20.23 -15.06 -4.90
C GLN A 205 -20.16 -14.36 -3.53
N SER A 206 -19.29 -13.39 -3.36
CA SER A 206 -19.14 -12.56 -2.16
C SER A 206 -19.85 -11.22 -2.25
N LYS A 207 -21.12 -11.19 -2.59
CA LYS A 207 -21.91 -9.96 -2.87
C LYS A 207 -21.83 -8.86 -1.81
N ASN A 208 -21.39 -9.14 -0.59
CA ASN A 208 -21.32 -8.17 0.48
C ASN A 208 -19.98 -7.38 0.52
N LEU A 209 -18.93 -7.93 -0.05
CA LEU A 209 -17.57 -7.36 -0.07
C LEU A 209 -17.00 -7.25 -1.50
N ALA A 210 -17.70 -7.81 -2.50
CA ALA A 210 -17.28 -7.71 -3.88
C ALA A 210 -17.23 -6.23 -4.33
N ILE A 211 -16.13 -5.86 -4.96
CA ILE A 211 -16.02 -4.56 -5.62
C ILE A 211 -16.49 -4.68 -7.07
N ASN A 212 -17.07 -3.60 -7.57
CA ASN A 212 -17.76 -3.68 -8.85
C ASN A 212 -16.85 -3.69 -10.07
N LYS A 213 -15.93 -2.79 -10.27
CA LYS A 213 -15.11 -2.79 -11.52
C LYS A 213 -13.92 -1.84 -11.53
N GLY A 214 -13.74 -0.99 -10.54
CA GLY A 214 -12.73 0.07 -10.59
C GLY A 214 -11.48 -0.24 -9.76
N GLY A 215 -11.58 -1.21 -8.87
CA GLY A 215 -10.57 -1.44 -7.85
C GLY A 215 -10.56 -0.36 -6.78
N TYR A 216 -9.56 -0.32 -5.96
CA TYR A 216 -9.39 0.67 -4.91
C TYR A 216 -8.44 1.78 -5.39
N LEU A 217 -8.93 3.00 -5.45
CA LEU A 217 -8.10 4.19 -5.57
C LEU A 217 -7.90 4.77 -4.17
N ASN A 218 -6.67 4.87 -3.72
CA ASN A 218 -6.33 5.43 -2.43
C ASN A 218 -5.35 6.59 -2.61
N ALA A 219 -5.44 7.56 -1.71
CA ALA A 219 -4.50 8.68 -1.64
C ALA A 219 -4.10 8.92 -0.19
N ALA A 220 -2.93 9.48 0.03
CA ALA A 220 -2.53 9.91 1.36
C ALA A 220 -1.70 11.18 1.34
N LEU A 221 -1.73 11.86 2.48
CA LEU A 221 -0.82 12.95 2.82
C LEU A 221 0.10 12.43 3.92
N ARG A 222 1.40 12.35 3.62
CA ARG A 222 2.43 11.96 4.59
C ARG A 222 3.19 13.18 5.04
N TRP A 223 3.22 13.38 6.34
CA TRP A 223 4.02 14.40 7.00
C TRP A 223 5.13 13.74 7.82
N THR A 224 6.37 14.02 7.44
CA THR A 224 7.57 13.65 8.21
C THR A 224 7.82 14.73 9.24
N PHE A 225 7.35 14.48 10.47
CA PHE A 225 7.43 15.46 11.55
C PHE A 225 8.87 15.65 12.04
N VAL A 226 9.59 14.55 12.17
CA VAL A 226 11.05 14.49 12.38
C VAL A 226 11.56 13.32 11.57
N ASP A 227 12.86 13.22 11.34
CA ASP A 227 13.48 12.22 10.46
C ASP A 227 13.03 10.76 10.70
N HIS A 228 12.54 10.47 11.90
CA HIS A 228 12.14 9.13 12.32
C HIS A 228 10.63 8.95 12.46
N LEU A 229 9.83 10.02 12.41
CA LEU A 229 8.39 9.96 12.66
C LEU A 229 7.59 10.47 11.47
N HIS A 230 6.83 9.57 10.87
CA HIS A 230 5.91 9.86 9.78
C HIS A 230 4.46 9.77 10.27
N ILE A 231 3.68 10.79 9.99
CA ILE A 231 2.24 10.82 10.23
C ILE A 231 1.56 10.86 8.86
N GLU A 232 0.64 9.95 8.62
CA GLU A 232 -0.02 9.80 7.34
C GLU A 232 -1.53 9.79 7.52
N LEU A 233 -2.20 10.61 6.72
CA LEU A 233 -3.65 10.64 6.62
C LEU A 233 -4.04 9.94 5.32
N ASP A 234 -4.62 8.76 5.44
CA ASP A 234 -5.01 7.91 4.34
C ASP A 234 -6.49 8.13 3.99
N PHE A 235 -6.77 8.19 2.69
CA PHE A 235 -8.09 8.30 2.10
C PHE A 235 -8.28 7.10 1.18
N ASN A 236 -8.96 6.07 1.69
CA ASN A 236 -9.08 4.79 1.01
C ASN A 236 -10.42 4.68 0.27
N ASN A 237 -10.42 3.98 -0.86
CA ASN A 237 -11.59 3.71 -1.68
C ASN A 237 -12.27 4.99 -2.22
N LEU A 238 -11.51 5.85 -2.87
CA LEU A 238 -12.00 7.11 -3.45
C LEU A 238 -12.91 6.91 -4.67
N LEU A 239 -12.95 5.72 -5.26
CA LEU A 239 -13.84 5.37 -6.37
C LEU A 239 -15.22 4.93 -5.93
N PHE A 240 -15.45 4.74 -4.61
CA PHE A 240 -16.72 4.26 -4.06
C PHE A 240 -17.20 2.97 -4.74
N ASP A 241 -16.29 2.04 -5.01
CA ASP A 241 -16.54 0.90 -5.87
C ASP A 241 -17.31 -0.24 -5.19
N ASN A 242 -17.94 0.04 -4.07
CA ASN A 242 -18.83 -0.87 -3.38
C ASN A 242 -20.22 -0.21 -3.20
N ASP A 243 -21.26 -0.83 -3.75
CA ASP A 243 -22.64 -0.33 -3.70
C ASP A 243 -23.21 -0.07 -2.28
N LYS A 244 -22.52 -0.56 -1.25
CA LYS A 244 -22.94 -0.42 0.14
C LYS A 244 -22.20 0.67 0.91
N VAL A 245 -21.22 1.32 0.30
CA VAL A 245 -20.37 2.30 0.96
C VAL A 245 -20.46 3.64 0.24
N ASP A 246 -21.15 4.59 0.84
CA ASP A 246 -21.38 5.93 0.29
C ASP A 246 -20.25 6.92 0.67
N TYR A 247 -19.18 6.47 1.31
CA TYR A 247 -18.09 7.33 1.75
C TYR A 247 -16.73 6.64 1.66
N PHE A 248 -15.68 7.41 1.43
CA PHE A 248 -14.31 6.89 1.49
C PHE A 248 -13.85 6.73 2.94
N ASN A 249 -13.03 5.72 3.18
CA ASN A 249 -12.46 5.48 4.50
C ASN A 249 -11.31 6.46 4.77
N ARG A 250 -11.25 6.94 5.99
CA ARG A 250 -10.16 7.76 6.51
C ARG A 250 -9.43 6.99 7.57
N GLU A 251 -8.12 6.94 7.45
CA GLU A 251 -7.26 6.24 8.39
C GLU A 251 -6.11 7.15 8.81
N LEU A 252 -5.61 6.94 9.99
CA LEU A 252 -4.41 7.58 10.49
C LEU A 252 -3.33 6.51 10.62
N LYS A 253 -2.21 6.70 9.94
CA LYS A 253 -1.04 5.84 10.04
C LYS A 253 0.10 6.63 10.66
N ILE A 254 0.72 6.08 11.69
CA ILE A 254 1.90 6.63 12.36
C ILE A 254 3.01 5.61 12.22
N THR A 255 4.14 6.01 11.69
CA THR A 255 5.31 5.15 11.52
C THR A 255 6.52 5.78 12.19
N TYR A 256 7.12 5.05 13.11
CA TYR A 256 8.38 5.43 13.74
C TYR A 256 9.48 4.49 13.27
N ILE A 257 10.56 5.06 12.73
CA ILE A 257 11.73 4.33 12.22
C ILE A 257 12.94 4.70 13.05
N GLU A 258 13.70 3.70 13.51
CA GLU A 258 14.89 3.91 14.33
C GLU A 258 16.00 2.94 13.94
N TYR A 259 17.23 3.32 14.22
CA TYR A 259 18.43 2.53 13.99
C TYR A 259 19.02 2.08 15.33
N PHE A 260 19.51 0.85 15.42
CA PHE A 260 20.22 0.33 16.61
C PHE A 260 21.67 -0.01 16.34
#